data_bc00bc252ce576a2459df6510b8f7988
#
_entry.id   bc00bc252ce576a2459df6510b8f7988
#
_cell.length_a   1.000
_cell.length_b   1.000
_cell.length_c   1.000
_cell.angle_alpha   90.00
_cell.angle_beta   90.00
_cell.angle_gamma   90.00
#
_symmetry.space_group_name_H-M   'P 1'
#
loop_
_entity.id
_entity.type
_entity.pdbx_description
1 polymer ?
#
loop_
_entity_poly.entity_id
_entity_poly.type
_entity_poly.pdbx_seq_one_letter_code
_entity_poly.pdbx_strand_id
1 'polypeptide(L)'
;MRVIGQRIKRMATIAVTAILSVSLASCGQATDDNRTEISVWSWEPSMGEVIRRFEKANPDIRVKWTNISGYGNLNTAIQDGYGTPDVAQIEYYALLQYAVSGQLLDLTDKIGSDYSNFFTLG
;
A
#
# COMPACT_ATOMS: atom_id res chain seq x y z
N MET A 1 -28.51 -7.13 66.11
CA MET A 1 -27.35 -6.35 65.73
C MET A 1 -26.56 -7.10 64.67
N ARG A 2 -27.14 -7.36 63.46
CA ARG A 2 -26.53 -8.16 62.39
C ARG A 2 -27.03 -7.79 61.00
N VAL A 3 -27.39 -6.56 60.75
CA VAL A 3 -28.00 -6.14 59.47
C VAL A 3 -27.16 -5.08 58.68
N ILE A 4 -26.15 -4.46 59.30
CA ILE A 4 -25.37 -3.36 58.71
C ILE A 4 -24.20 -3.85 57.82
N GLY A 5 -23.72 -5.09 58.03
CA GLY A 5 -22.56 -5.62 57.34
C GLY A 5 -22.80 -6.09 55.89
N GLN A 6 -24.03 -6.36 55.50
CA GLN A 6 -24.32 -6.93 54.18
C GLN A 6 -24.62 -5.88 53.08
N ARG A 7 -24.95 -4.66 53.46
CA ARG A 7 -25.25 -3.61 52.50
C ARG A 7 -23.98 -2.95 51.89
N ILE A 8 -22.88 -2.96 52.63
CA ILE A 8 -21.61 -2.38 52.18
C ILE A 8 -20.90 -3.29 51.16
N LYS A 9 -21.05 -4.62 51.26
CA LYS A 9 -20.45 -5.56 50.30
C LYS A 9 -21.12 -5.57 48.90
N ARG A 10 -22.39 -5.16 48.82
CA ARG A 10 -23.13 -5.11 47.56
C ARG A 10 -22.90 -3.84 46.75
N MET A 11 -22.47 -2.76 47.39
CA MET A 11 -22.15 -1.50 46.72
C MET A 11 -20.73 -1.47 46.13
N ALA A 12 -19.80 -2.26 46.69
CA ALA A 12 -18.43 -2.34 46.15
C ALA A 12 -18.33 -3.17 44.86
N THR A 13 -19.28 -4.08 44.62
CA THR A 13 -19.25 -4.96 43.45
C THR A 13 -19.81 -4.29 42.20
N ILE A 14 -20.63 -3.24 42.33
CA ILE A 14 -21.24 -2.53 41.20
C ILE A 14 -20.28 -1.46 40.66
N ALA A 15 -19.36 -0.93 41.46
CA ALA A 15 -18.42 0.12 41.05
C ALA A 15 -17.25 -0.43 40.19
N VAL A 16 -16.92 -1.72 40.34
CA VAL A 16 -15.80 -2.33 39.58
C VAL A 16 -16.22 -2.75 38.14
N THR A 17 -17.52 -3.05 37.96
CA THR A 17 -18.02 -3.46 36.62
C THR A 17 -18.25 -2.28 35.67
N ALA A 18 -18.32 -1.04 36.15
CA ALA A 18 -18.55 0.14 35.31
C ALA A 18 -17.27 0.71 34.69
N ILE A 19 -16.09 0.32 35.19
CA ILE A 19 -14.80 0.87 34.71
C ILE A 19 -14.20 0.06 33.52
N LEU A 20 -14.68 -1.19 33.32
CA LEU A 20 -14.15 -2.06 32.24
C LEU A 20 -14.78 -1.84 30.84
N SER A 21 -15.81 -0.99 30.76
CA SER A 21 -16.56 -0.82 29.48
C SER A 21 -16.16 0.40 28.63
N VAL A 22 -15.12 1.15 29.01
CA VAL A 22 -14.71 2.37 28.27
C VAL A 22 -13.47 2.18 27.38
N SER A 23 -12.82 1.03 27.40
CA SER A 23 -11.54 0.83 26.70
C SER A 23 -11.63 0.15 25.33
N LEU A 24 -12.81 0.00 24.72
CA LEU A 24 -12.98 -0.67 23.43
C LEU A 24 -13.44 0.25 22.29
N ALA A 25 -13.39 1.57 22.46
CA ALA A 25 -13.77 2.53 21.40
C ALA A 25 -12.54 3.17 20.72
N SER A 26 -11.39 2.49 20.71
CA SER A 26 -10.26 2.85 19.83
C SER A 26 -10.17 1.86 18.67
N CYS A 27 -11.28 1.61 17.99
CA CYS A 27 -11.20 1.19 16.59
C CYS A 27 -10.78 2.44 15.81
N GLY A 28 -9.47 2.54 15.49
CA GLY A 28 -9.02 3.43 14.45
C GLY A 28 -9.95 3.22 13.25
N GLN A 29 -10.55 4.28 12.75
CA GLN A 29 -11.22 4.30 11.47
C GLN A 29 -10.15 3.90 10.44
N ALA A 30 -10.07 2.63 10.11
CA ALA A 30 -9.60 2.22 8.81
C ALA A 30 -10.60 2.88 7.85
N THR A 31 -10.22 3.96 7.23
CA THR A 31 -10.93 4.47 6.06
C THR A 31 -10.83 3.32 5.06
N ASP A 32 -11.94 2.66 4.84
CA ASP A 32 -12.10 1.61 3.84
C ASP A 32 -11.94 2.31 2.48
N ASP A 33 -10.68 2.44 2.05
CA ASP A 33 -10.34 3.04 0.77
C ASP A 33 -10.57 1.97 -0.29
N ASN A 34 -11.78 1.95 -0.85
CA ASN A 34 -12.21 0.99 -1.87
C ASN A 34 -11.48 1.16 -3.22
N ARG A 35 -10.46 2.01 -3.30
CA ARG A 35 -9.70 2.20 -4.52
C ARG A 35 -8.77 1.02 -4.79
N THR A 36 -8.56 0.72 -6.07
CA THR A 36 -7.52 -0.22 -6.48
C THR A 36 -6.16 0.36 -6.14
N GLU A 37 -5.37 -0.32 -5.31
CA GLU A 37 -4.01 0.11 -4.99
C GLU A 37 -3.03 -0.47 -6.01
N ILE A 38 -2.16 0.39 -6.57
CA ILE A 38 -1.04 0.05 -7.45
C ILE A 38 0.24 0.45 -6.75
N SER A 39 1.17 -0.48 -6.60
CA SER A 39 2.48 -0.22 -6.02
C SER A 39 3.48 0.19 -7.09
N VAL A 40 4.18 1.32 -6.87
CA VAL A 40 5.17 1.88 -7.80
C VAL A 40 6.50 2.08 -7.07
N TRP A 41 7.57 1.51 -7.60
CA TRP A 41 8.92 1.72 -7.10
C TRP A 41 9.74 2.56 -8.08
N SER A 42 10.27 3.68 -7.63
CA SER A 42 11.11 4.54 -8.44
C SER A 42 12.05 5.38 -7.58
N TRP A 43 13.11 5.89 -8.18
CA TRP A 43 14.03 6.84 -7.54
C TRP A 43 13.85 8.27 -8.05
N GLU A 44 12.97 8.50 -9.02
CA GLU A 44 12.77 9.82 -9.62
C GLU A 44 12.00 10.74 -8.66
N PRO A 45 12.57 11.86 -8.18
CA PRO A 45 11.92 12.75 -7.22
C PRO A 45 10.62 13.38 -7.74
N SER A 46 10.51 13.57 -9.05
CA SER A 46 9.31 14.15 -9.69
C SER A 46 8.12 13.20 -9.75
N MET A 47 8.31 11.92 -9.42
CA MET A 47 7.27 10.90 -9.45
C MET A 47 6.05 11.26 -8.61
N GLY A 48 6.24 11.94 -7.48
CA GLY A 48 5.14 12.40 -6.64
C GLY A 48 4.16 13.33 -7.37
N GLU A 49 4.64 14.19 -8.25
CA GLU A 49 3.78 15.07 -9.07
C GLU A 49 3.03 14.27 -10.14
N VAL A 50 3.73 13.35 -10.80
CA VAL A 50 3.14 12.46 -11.81
C VAL A 50 2.00 11.65 -11.18
N ILE A 51 2.24 11.05 -10.02
CA ILE A 51 1.24 10.26 -9.27
C ILE A 51 0.01 11.10 -8.93
N ARG A 52 0.19 12.31 -8.40
CA ARG A 52 -0.95 13.18 -8.07
C ARG A 52 -1.81 13.50 -9.30
N ARG A 53 -1.20 13.72 -10.46
CA ARG A 53 -1.94 13.95 -11.72
C ARG A 53 -2.65 12.70 -12.18
N PHE A 54 -2.00 11.55 -12.06
CA PHE A 54 -2.58 10.26 -12.41
C PHE A 54 -3.79 9.94 -11.54
N GLU A 55 -3.68 10.03 -10.22
CA GLU A 55 -4.79 9.77 -9.29
C GLU A 55 -5.96 10.75 -9.49
N LYS A 56 -5.65 12.01 -9.82
CA LYS A 56 -6.71 12.99 -10.16
C LYS A 56 -7.49 12.60 -11.40
N ALA A 57 -6.82 12.01 -12.39
CA ALA A 57 -7.45 11.53 -13.61
C ALA A 57 -8.13 10.16 -13.43
N ASN A 58 -7.73 9.39 -12.42
CA ASN A 58 -8.21 8.04 -12.14
C ASN A 58 -8.59 7.92 -10.65
N PRO A 59 -9.74 8.48 -10.24
CA PRO A 59 -10.12 8.59 -8.84
C PRO A 59 -10.30 7.24 -8.13
N ASP A 60 -10.53 6.16 -8.88
CA ASP A 60 -10.70 4.80 -8.36
C ASP A 60 -9.37 4.07 -8.14
N ILE A 61 -8.24 4.73 -8.45
CA ILE A 61 -6.90 4.17 -8.28
C ILE A 61 -6.15 4.96 -7.23
N ARG A 62 -5.43 4.23 -6.38
CA ARG A 62 -4.46 4.76 -5.43
C ARG A 62 -3.08 4.24 -5.77
N VAL A 63 -2.08 5.11 -5.78
CA VAL A 63 -0.69 4.73 -6.04
C VAL A 63 0.12 4.74 -4.74
N LYS A 64 0.60 3.58 -4.36
CA LYS A 64 1.55 3.43 -3.26
C LYS A 64 2.97 3.53 -3.79
N TRP A 65 3.52 4.72 -3.70
CA TRP A 65 4.87 4.97 -4.17
C TRP A 65 5.92 4.68 -3.10
N THR A 66 6.95 3.93 -3.48
CA THR A 66 8.14 3.70 -2.67
C THR A 66 9.35 4.27 -3.40
N ASN A 67 10.04 5.21 -2.76
CA ASN A 67 11.32 5.71 -3.26
C ASN A 67 12.41 4.67 -2.97
N ILE A 68 13.08 4.21 -4.01
CA ILE A 68 14.16 3.21 -3.95
C ILE A 68 15.48 3.84 -4.41
N SER A 69 16.60 3.30 -3.95
CA SER A 69 17.95 3.76 -4.31
C SER A 69 18.66 2.73 -5.19
N GLY A 70 18.01 2.28 -6.29
CA GLY A 70 18.56 1.29 -7.21
C GLY A 70 17.86 -0.07 -7.13
N TYR A 71 18.48 -1.10 -7.70
CA TYR A 71 17.82 -2.39 -7.97
C TYR A 71 17.89 -3.43 -6.84
N GLY A 72 18.61 -3.16 -5.75
CA GLY A 72 18.81 -4.15 -4.68
C GLY A 72 17.51 -4.74 -4.14
N ASN A 73 16.58 -3.89 -3.74
CA ASN A 73 15.29 -4.32 -3.21
C ASN A 73 14.44 -5.03 -4.26
N LEU A 74 14.47 -4.57 -5.52
CA LEU A 74 13.75 -5.19 -6.62
C LEU A 74 14.27 -6.59 -6.89
N ASN A 75 15.60 -6.76 -6.97
CA ASN A 75 16.22 -8.07 -7.16
C ASN A 75 15.90 -9.03 -6.03
N THR A 76 15.92 -8.56 -4.78
CA THR A 76 15.54 -9.38 -3.62
C THR A 76 14.08 -9.81 -3.71
N ALA A 77 13.16 -8.89 -3.95
CA ALA A 77 11.73 -9.22 -4.05
C ALA A 77 11.44 -10.23 -5.18
N ILE A 78 12.13 -10.08 -6.32
CA ILE A 78 12.01 -11.02 -7.44
C ILE A 78 12.54 -12.40 -7.06
N GLN A 79 13.71 -12.49 -6.39
CA GLN A 79 14.30 -13.76 -5.97
C GLN A 79 13.44 -14.48 -4.93
N ASP A 80 12.86 -13.72 -4.01
CA ASP A 80 12.00 -14.25 -2.95
C ASP A 80 10.62 -14.65 -3.47
N GLY A 81 10.22 -14.15 -4.64
CA GLY A 81 8.93 -14.44 -5.28
C GLY A 81 7.74 -13.76 -4.59
N TYR A 82 7.98 -12.76 -3.74
CA TYR A 82 6.93 -11.96 -3.09
C TYR A 82 7.38 -10.51 -2.86
N GLY A 83 6.40 -9.61 -2.72
CA GLY A 83 6.64 -8.20 -2.42
C GLY A 83 7.19 -7.40 -3.60
N THR A 84 7.12 -7.93 -4.82
CA THR A 84 7.42 -7.18 -6.05
C THR A 84 6.39 -6.08 -6.26
N PRO A 85 6.80 -4.90 -6.74
CA PRO A 85 5.85 -3.85 -7.11
C PRO A 85 5.09 -4.21 -8.39
N ASP A 86 3.93 -3.59 -8.59
CA ASP A 86 3.19 -3.69 -9.84
C ASP A 86 3.92 -2.95 -10.98
N VAL A 87 4.60 -1.85 -10.65
CA VAL A 87 5.39 -1.04 -11.57
C VAL A 87 6.75 -0.71 -10.96
N ALA A 88 7.82 -0.93 -11.69
CA ALA A 88 9.17 -0.54 -11.29
C ALA A 88 9.83 0.34 -12.35
N GLN A 89 10.52 1.39 -11.90
CA GLN A 89 11.40 2.15 -12.77
C GLN A 89 12.64 1.31 -13.07
N ILE A 90 12.94 1.13 -14.34
CA ILE A 90 14.12 0.37 -14.82
C ILE A 90 14.83 1.22 -15.87
N GLU A 91 16.13 1.41 -15.68
CA GLU A 91 16.95 2.10 -16.69
C GLU A 91 17.23 1.21 -17.89
N TYR A 92 17.43 1.84 -19.03
CA TYR A 92 17.60 1.16 -20.31
C TYR A 92 18.69 0.08 -20.28
N TYR A 93 19.83 0.33 -19.63
CA TYR A 93 20.93 -0.64 -19.57
C TYR A 93 20.58 -1.91 -18.77
N ALA A 94 19.67 -1.81 -17.82
CA ALA A 94 19.23 -2.93 -16.98
C ALA A 94 18.00 -3.66 -17.56
N LEU A 95 17.25 -3.01 -18.44
CA LEU A 95 15.99 -3.50 -18.97
C LEU A 95 16.11 -4.89 -19.60
N LEU A 96 17.16 -5.11 -20.41
CA LEU A 96 17.37 -6.38 -21.10
C LEU A 96 17.52 -7.55 -20.12
N GLN A 97 18.21 -7.35 -19.00
CA GLN A 97 18.40 -8.38 -17.98
C GLN A 97 17.07 -8.88 -17.43
N TYR A 98 16.15 -7.96 -17.12
CA TYR A 98 14.82 -8.31 -16.59
C TYR A 98 13.91 -8.90 -17.66
N ALA A 99 13.99 -8.39 -18.89
CA ALA A 99 13.15 -8.86 -20.00
C ALA A 99 13.49 -10.32 -20.38
N VAL A 100 14.77 -10.65 -20.55
CA VAL A 100 15.18 -12.02 -20.96
C VAL A 100 15.01 -13.05 -19.85
N SER A 101 14.96 -12.62 -18.59
CA SER A 101 14.70 -13.52 -17.45
C SER A 101 13.20 -13.81 -17.22
N GLY A 102 12.31 -13.22 -18.04
CA GLY A 102 10.86 -13.41 -17.92
C GLY A 102 10.24 -12.74 -16.67
N GLN A 103 10.94 -11.76 -16.09
CA GLN A 103 10.49 -11.06 -14.87
C GLN A 103 9.59 -9.86 -15.16
N LEU A 104 9.46 -9.48 -16.43
CA LEU A 104 8.59 -8.40 -16.87
C LEU A 104 7.36 -8.95 -17.59
N LEU A 105 6.23 -8.31 -17.34
CA LEU A 105 5.02 -8.60 -18.08
C LEU A 105 5.14 -8.05 -19.50
N ASP A 106 4.86 -8.89 -20.50
CA ASP A 106 4.72 -8.44 -21.88
C ASP A 106 3.44 -7.62 -22.03
N LEU A 107 3.59 -6.37 -22.45
CA LEU A 107 2.49 -5.44 -22.67
C LEU A 107 2.14 -5.22 -24.14
N THR A 108 2.75 -5.97 -25.06
CA THR A 108 2.59 -5.79 -26.51
C THR A 108 1.11 -5.76 -26.91
N ASP A 109 0.31 -6.72 -26.45
CA ASP A 109 -1.12 -6.79 -26.74
C ASP A 109 -1.94 -5.69 -26.05
N LYS A 110 -1.41 -5.09 -24.98
CA LYS A 110 -2.10 -4.04 -24.21
C LYS A 110 -1.83 -2.65 -24.76
N ILE A 111 -0.62 -2.40 -25.21
CA ILE A 111 -0.20 -1.11 -25.75
C ILE A 111 -0.65 -0.95 -27.22
N GLY A 112 -0.60 -2.03 -28.01
CA GLY A 112 -1.15 -2.12 -29.37
C GLY A 112 -0.87 -0.90 -30.24
N SER A 113 -1.93 -0.19 -30.66
CA SER A 113 -1.86 1.00 -31.51
C SER A 113 -1.24 2.22 -30.82
N ASP A 114 -1.15 2.23 -29.49
CA ASP A 114 -0.60 3.37 -28.75
C ASP A 114 0.92 3.34 -28.66
N TYR A 115 1.57 2.30 -29.19
CA TYR A 115 3.03 2.16 -29.18
C TYR A 115 3.76 3.38 -29.76
N SER A 116 3.23 3.97 -30.81
CA SER A 116 3.78 5.18 -31.43
C SER A 116 3.74 6.43 -30.55
N ASN A 117 2.87 6.45 -29.54
CA ASN A 117 2.77 7.56 -28.58
C ASN A 117 3.87 7.53 -27.52
N PHE A 118 4.51 6.37 -27.32
CA PHE A 118 5.57 6.19 -26.32
C PHE A 118 6.98 6.36 -26.91
N PHE A 119 7.11 6.22 -28.22
CA PHE A 119 8.40 6.26 -28.91
C PHE A 119 8.34 7.27 -30.06
N THR A 120 8.54 8.55 -29.74
CA THR A 120 8.89 9.53 -30.76
C THR A 120 10.38 9.35 -31.04
N LEU A 121 10.70 8.64 -32.11
CA LEU A 121 12.07 8.63 -32.63
C LEU A 121 12.34 10.03 -33.18
N GLY A 122 13.12 10.83 -32.42
CA GLY A 122 13.66 12.10 -32.86
C GLY A 122 14.76 11.91 -33.89
#